data_4a0af254d22514edf9d24a2973cdd8cc
#
_entry.id   4a0af254d22514edf9d24a2973cdd8cc
#
_cell.length_a   1.000
_cell.length_b   1.000
_cell.length_c   1.000
_cell.angle_alpha   90.00
_cell.angle_beta   90.00
_cell.angle_gamma   90.00
#
_symmetry.space_group_name_H-M   'P 1'
#
loop_
_entity.id
_entity.type
_entity.pdbx_description
1 polymer ?
#
loop_
_entity_poly.entity_id
_entity_poly.type
_entity_poly.pdbx_seq_one_letter_code
_entity_poly.pdbx_strand_id
1 'polypeptide(L)'
;MEKDLKEAERIVGIYEKIAREKLGRISATHRQVEFHVELIEGLYYDICHTTRGRELPADVLSMVDRLKATLHVKLFKDVDQVFADLVECLPVLARDLHKETPRFELHHSGILLTERAEDVFRRVFVHLLRNSMDHGLETAPERSKKGKEPVGHIRVSMQRDGERLHLVYEDDGRGLHIARIRDIGLARGLISEDVNYTAAALAELIFDSGLSTANQVSDISGRGVGMDAVRSFLQDAGGGITIQLGEEKEPGFFALRFLIDLPFVLFEERLPNGGQRAA
;
A
#
# COMPACT_ATOMS: atom_id res chain seq x y z
N MET A 1 -14.12 34.66 -19.69
CA MET A 1 -13.68 35.41 -18.49
C MET A 1 -14.84 35.74 -17.54
N GLU A 2 -15.84 36.57 -17.94
CA GLU A 2 -16.98 36.91 -17.05
C GLU A 2 -17.90 35.71 -16.75
N LYS A 3 -18.05 34.76 -17.67
CA LYS A 3 -18.85 33.56 -17.52
C LYS A 3 -18.17 32.55 -16.60
N ASP A 4 -16.84 32.46 -16.62
CA ASP A 4 -16.04 31.56 -15.82
C ASP A 4 -15.93 32.08 -14.38
N LEU A 5 -15.88 33.39 -14.18
CA LEU A 5 -15.93 34.01 -12.86
C LEU A 5 -17.28 33.75 -12.18
N LYS A 6 -18.39 33.91 -12.92
CA LYS A 6 -19.74 33.60 -12.40
C LYS A 6 -19.94 32.14 -12.07
N GLU A 7 -19.31 31.23 -12.81
CA GLU A 7 -19.37 29.81 -12.49
C GLU A 7 -18.54 29.47 -11.24
N ALA A 8 -17.37 30.08 -11.09
CA ALA A 8 -16.55 29.92 -9.85
C ALA A 8 -17.29 30.51 -8.64
N GLU A 9 -17.91 31.69 -8.75
CA GLU A 9 -18.73 32.25 -7.69
C GLU A 9 -19.95 31.40 -7.36
N ARG A 10 -20.58 30.78 -8.38
CA ARG A 10 -21.69 29.84 -8.19
C ARG A 10 -21.25 28.60 -7.41
N ILE A 11 -20.09 28.03 -7.73
CA ILE A 11 -19.53 26.85 -7.05
C ILE A 11 -19.21 27.19 -5.60
N VAL A 12 -18.52 28.31 -5.34
CA VAL A 12 -18.24 28.78 -3.97
C VAL A 12 -19.53 28.99 -3.19
N GLY A 13 -20.55 29.63 -3.79
CA GLY A 13 -21.85 29.84 -3.17
C GLY A 13 -22.60 28.54 -2.83
N ILE A 14 -22.48 27.50 -3.65
CA ILE A 14 -23.06 26.18 -3.36
C ILE A 14 -22.36 25.55 -2.14
N TYR A 15 -21.03 25.59 -2.09
CA TYR A 15 -20.29 25.04 -0.95
C TYR A 15 -20.49 25.84 0.34
N GLU A 16 -20.60 27.17 0.28
CA GLU A 16 -20.97 27.98 1.43
C GLU A 16 -22.38 27.64 1.97
N LYS A 17 -23.33 27.37 1.06
CA LYS A 17 -24.67 26.96 1.42
C LYS A 17 -24.68 25.58 2.06
N ILE A 18 -23.98 24.60 1.49
CA ILE A 18 -23.83 23.25 2.03
C ILE A 18 -23.16 23.31 3.40
N ALA A 19 -22.11 24.13 3.54
CA ALA A 19 -21.44 24.33 4.82
C ALA A 19 -22.38 24.90 5.89
N ARG A 20 -23.19 25.92 5.55
CA ARG A 20 -24.18 26.52 6.48
C ARG A 20 -25.31 25.56 6.85
N GLU A 21 -25.82 24.79 5.90
CA GLU A 21 -26.97 23.90 6.12
C GLU A 21 -26.59 22.61 6.85
N LYS A 22 -25.38 22.08 6.60
CA LYS A 22 -24.90 20.82 7.24
C LYS A 22 -24.08 21.03 8.52
N LEU A 23 -23.51 22.22 8.73
CA LEU A 23 -22.70 22.56 9.90
C LEU A 23 -23.52 23.15 11.06
N GLY A 24 -24.79 22.80 11.17
CA GLY A 24 -25.69 23.28 12.20
C GLY A 24 -25.08 23.41 13.59
N ARG A 25 -25.09 24.66 14.13
CA ARG A 25 -24.73 25.10 15.48
C ARG A 25 -23.35 24.65 15.99
N ILE A 26 -22.35 25.51 15.70
CA ILE A 26 -21.03 25.49 16.33
C ILE A 26 -21.19 25.68 17.84
N SER A 27 -20.87 24.65 18.64
CA SER A 27 -20.65 24.78 20.06
C SER A 27 -19.41 25.66 20.30
N ALA A 28 -19.57 26.71 21.07
CA ALA A 28 -18.56 27.76 21.27
C ALA A 28 -17.28 27.35 22.02
N THR A 29 -17.15 26.09 22.43
CA THR A 29 -16.05 25.62 23.30
C THR A 29 -14.98 24.75 22.63
N HIS A 30 -15.25 24.13 21.46
CA HIS A 30 -14.25 23.40 20.71
C HIS A 30 -14.45 23.67 19.22
N ARG A 31 -13.53 24.42 18.62
CA ARG A 31 -13.52 24.75 17.18
C ARG A 31 -13.02 23.57 16.32
N GLN A 32 -13.47 22.36 16.58
CA GLN A 32 -13.26 21.22 15.68
C GLN A 32 -14.54 20.99 14.89
N VAL A 33 -14.42 21.06 13.58
CA VAL A 33 -15.48 20.73 12.64
C VAL A 33 -15.05 19.45 11.93
N GLU A 34 -15.84 18.39 12.12
CA GLU A 34 -15.62 17.14 11.41
C GLU A 34 -16.25 17.24 10.02
N PHE A 35 -15.44 16.99 9.00
CA PHE A 35 -15.89 16.87 7.61
C PHE A 35 -15.78 15.42 7.17
N HIS A 36 -16.71 14.97 6.37
CA HIS A 36 -16.54 13.71 5.64
C HIS A 36 -15.41 13.85 4.63
N VAL A 37 -14.48 12.91 4.63
CA VAL A 37 -13.27 12.92 3.77
C VAL A 37 -13.67 13.03 2.30
N GLU A 38 -14.71 12.31 1.87
CA GLU A 38 -15.21 12.31 0.50
C GLU A 38 -15.65 13.71 0.01
N LEU A 39 -16.17 14.54 0.92
CA LEU A 39 -16.54 15.91 0.59
C LEU A 39 -15.29 16.77 0.31
N ILE A 40 -14.25 16.60 1.11
CA ILE A 40 -12.99 17.33 0.96
C ILE A 40 -12.24 16.86 -0.29
N GLU A 41 -12.22 15.55 -0.55
CA GLU A 41 -11.68 14.97 -1.78
C GLU A 41 -12.41 15.52 -3.02
N GLY A 42 -13.75 15.50 -3.01
CA GLY A 42 -14.56 16.07 -4.09
C GLY A 42 -14.22 17.53 -4.36
N LEU A 43 -14.11 18.35 -3.31
CA LEU A 43 -13.74 19.76 -3.42
C LEU A 43 -12.33 19.93 -4.01
N TYR A 44 -11.36 19.12 -3.57
CA TYR A 44 -9.99 19.15 -4.10
C TYR A 44 -9.96 18.85 -5.59
N TYR A 45 -10.62 17.78 -6.03
CA TYR A 45 -10.68 17.39 -7.44
C TYR A 45 -11.42 18.40 -8.29
N ASP A 46 -12.53 18.97 -7.80
CA ASP A 46 -13.28 20.04 -8.49
C ASP A 46 -12.41 21.28 -8.72
N ILE A 47 -11.64 21.70 -7.71
CA ILE A 47 -10.70 22.81 -7.82
C ILE A 47 -9.62 22.47 -8.86
N CYS A 48 -9.02 21.28 -8.79
CA CYS A 48 -7.99 20.84 -9.72
C CYS A 48 -8.51 20.80 -11.16
N HIS A 49 -9.69 20.23 -11.37
CA HIS A 49 -10.31 20.11 -12.69
C HIS A 49 -10.72 21.48 -13.26
N THR A 50 -11.37 22.32 -12.45
CA THR A 50 -11.89 23.64 -12.89
C THR A 50 -10.78 24.61 -13.22
N THR A 51 -9.62 24.51 -12.56
CA THR A 51 -8.48 25.44 -12.77
C THR A 51 -7.45 24.94 -13.78
N ARG A 52 -7.56 23.68 -14.23
CA ARG A 52 -6.59 23.09 -15.15
C ARG A 52 -6.60 23.77 -16.52
N GLY A 53 -5.45 24.31 -16.92
CA GLY A 53 -5.27 24.93 -18.24
C GLY A 53 -5.99 26.27 -18.42
N ARG A 54 -6.53 26.88 -17.36
CA ARG A 54 -7.15 28.20 -17.41
C ARG A 54 -6.17 29.28 -17.00
N GLU A 55 -6.19 30.40 -17.71
CA GLU A 55 -5.52 31.62 -17.29
C GLU A 55 -6.37 32.31 -16.22
N LEU A 56 -5.88 32.36 -15.01
CA LEU A 56 -6.51 33.03 -13.87
C LEU A 56 -5.72 34.29 -13.51
N PRO A 57 -6.38 35.35 -12.98
CA PRO A 57 -5.69 36.48 -12.39
C PRO A 57 -4.71 36.01 -11.30
N ALA A 58 -3.56 36.68 -11.15
CA ALA A 58 -2.47 36.27 -10.31
C ALA A 58 -2.85 36.11 -8.81
N ASP A 59 -3.73 36.98 -8.33
CA ASP A 59 -4.30 36.93 -6.97
C ASP A 59 -5.20 35.72 -6.77
N VAL A 60 -6.07 35.41 -7.74
CA VAL A 60 -6.93 34.23 -7.73
C VAL A 60 -6.09 32.95 -7.80
N LEU A 61 -5.08 32.91 -8.68
CA LEU A 61 -4.16 31.77 -8.81
C LEU A 61 -3.45 31.51 -7.49
N SER A 62 -2.91 32.55 -6.84
CA SER A 62 -2.25 32.43 -5.53
C SER A 62 -3.19 31.90 -4.44
N MET A 63 -4.46 32.30 -4.44
CA MET A 63 -5.46 31.80 -3.49
C MET A 63 -5.80 30.33 -3.76
N VAL A 64 -6.00 29.96 -5.01
CA VAL A 64 -6.26 28.57 -5.45
C VAL A 64 -5.11 27.66 -5.10
N ASP A 65 -3.87 28.08 -5.36
CA ASP A 65 -2.68 27.28 -5.04
C ASP A 65 -2.52 27.06 -3.53
N ARG A 66 -2.78 28.08 -2.70
CA ARG A 66 -2.79 27.92 -1.23
C ARG A 66 -3.88 26.97 -0.76
N LEU A 67 -5.07 27.05 -1.35
CA LEU A 67 -6.18 26.17 -1.01
C LEU A 67 -5.86 24.72 -1.38
N LYS A 68 -5.36 24.49 -2.60
CA LYS A 68 -4.90 23.18 -3.06
C LYS A 68 -3.84 22.61 -2.10
N ALA A 69 -2.82 23.38 -1.78
CA ALA A 69 -1.75 22.96 -0.86
C ALA A 69 -2.30 22.59 0.52
N THR A 70 -3.25 23.38 1.04
CA THR A 70 -3.87 23.11 2.35
C THR A 70 -4.69 21.81 2.36
N LEU A 71 -5.49 21.60 1.32
CA LEU A 71 -6.31 20.38 1.18
C LEU A 71 -5.41 19.17 0.93
N HIS A 72 -4.40 19.31 0.08
CA HIS A 72 -3.47 18.25 -0.26
C HIS A 72 -2.78 17.64 0.99
N VAL A 73 -2.26 18.48 1.89
CA VAL A 73 -1.63 18.03 3.14
C VAL A 73 -2.63 17.29 4.06
N LYS A 74 -3.93 17.58 3.93
CA LYS A 74 -4.97 16.93 4.73
C LYS A 74 -5.49 15.62 4.14
N LEU A 75 -5.47 15.54 2.81
CA LEU A 75 -6.03 14.40 2.06
C LEU A 75 -5.02 13.29 1.81
N PHE A 76 -3.74 13.66 1.71
CA PHE A 76 -2.71 12.72 1.28
C PHE A 76 -1.62 12.57 2.33
N LYS A 77 -1.17 11.34 2.52
CA LYS A 77 -0.03 10.99 3.37
C LYS A 77 1.15 10.55 2.53
N ASP A 78 2.33 10.86 3.00
CA ASP A 78 3.56 10.41 2.39
C ASP A 78 3.72 8.90 2.59
N VAL A 79 3.96 8.18 1.51
CA VAL A 79 4.20 6.74 1.56
C VAL A 79 5.43 6.40 2.42
N ASP A 80 6.46 7.24 2.41
CA ASP A 80 7.64 7.08 3.26
C ASP A 80 7.25 7.05 4.75
N GLN A 81 6.35 7.95 5.19
CA GLN A 81 5.89 7.99 6.57
C GLN A 81 5.09 6.75 6.93
N VAL A 82 4.20 6.29 6.04
CA VAL A 82 3.39 5.09 6.29
C VAL A 82 4.26 3.84 6.42
N PHE A 83 5.30 3.70 5.57
CA PHE A 83 6.23 2.59 5.71
C PHE A 83 7.16 2.75 6.91
N ALA A 84 7.60 3.96 7.26
CA ALA A 84 8.37 4.18 8.49
C ALA A 84 7.61 3.65 9.72
N ASP A 85 6.32 3.99 9.83
CA ASP A 85 5.45 3.48 10.91
C ASP A 85 5.32 1.94 10.86
N LEU A 86 5.17 1.35 9.66
CA LEU A 86 5.00 -0.09 9.49
C LEU A 86 6.24 -0.88 9.89
N VAL A 87 7.43 -0.37 9.57
CA VAL A 87 8.70 -1.09 9.86
C VAL A 87 9.19 -0.86 11.28
N GLU A 88 8.58 0.06 12.03
CA GLU A 88 8.96 0.35 13.42
C GLU A 88 8.82 -0.87 14.34
N CYS A 89 7.94 -1.81 14.01
CA CYS A 89 7.78 -3.05 14.77
C CYS A 89 8.86 -4.12 14.45
N LEU A 90 9.60 -4.01 13.35
CA LEU A 90 10.57 -5.04 12.92
C LEU A 90 11.66 -5.35 13.95
N PRO A 91 12.27 -4.37 14.69
CA PRO A 91 13.25 -4.68 15.70
C PRO A 91 12.71 -5.53 16.87
N VAL A 92 11.45 -5.31 17.25
CA VAL A 92 10.80 -6.10 18.31
C VAL A 92 10.55 -7.52 17.81
N LEU A 93 9.95 -7.64 16.61
CA LEU A 93 9.66 -8.92 15.99
C LEU A 93 10.94 -9.73 15.72
N ALA A 94 12.02 -9.09 15.28
CA ALA A 94 13.31 -9.74 15.05
C ALA A 94 13.88 -10.33 16.35
N ARG A 95 13.79 -9.60 17.46
CA ARG A 95 14.22 -10.08 18.77
C ARG A 95 13.42 -11.30 19.22
N ASP A 96 12.11 -11.27 19.09
CA ASP A 96 11.22 -12.37 19.48
C ASP A 96 11.47 -13.63 18.66
N LEU A 97 11.87 -13.48 17.40
CA LEU A 97 12.20 -14.56 16.47
C LEU A 97 13.68 -14.95 16.48
N HIS A 98 14.51 -14.35 17.33
CA HIS A 98 15.96 -14.55 17.37
C HIS A 98 16.65 -14.33 16.01
N LYS A 99 16.22 -13.31 15.27
CA LYS A 99 16.74 -12.91 13.97
C LYS A 99 17.35 -11.50 14.05
N GLU A 100 18.19 -11.17 13.06
CA GLU A 100 18.63 -9.77 12.89
C GLU A 100 17.49 -8.91 12.33
N THR A 101 17.45 -7.64 12.74
CA THR A 101 16.52 -6.68 12.15
C THR A 101 16.86 -6.47 10.69
N PRO A 102 15.95 -6.75 9.74
CA PRO A 102 16.25 -6.63 8.33
C PRO A 102 16.43 -5.19 7.90
N ARG A 103 17.20 -4.96 6.85
CA ARG A 103 17.21 -3.68 6.12
C ARG A 103 15.95 -3.59 5.28
N PHE A 104 15.25 -2.47 5.42
CA PHE A 104 14.08 -2.17 4.62
C PHE A 104 14.42 -1.08 3.60
N GLU A 105 14.10 -1.31 2.33
CA GLU A 105 14.31 -0.38 1.23
C GLU A 105 12.98 -0.09 0.54
N LEU A 106 12.67 1.20 0.39
CA LEU A 106 11.49 1.68 -0.32
C LEU A 106 11.91 2.52 -1.53
N HIS A 107 11.45 2.12 -2.72
CA HIS A 107 11.74 2.82 -3.97
C HIS A 107 10.45 3.28 -4.63
N HIS A 108 10.28 4.59 -4.79
CA HIS A 108 9.12 5.19 -5.46
C HIS A 108 9.45 6.57 -6.02
N SER A 109 8.57 7.12 -6.86
CA SER A 109 8.71 8.45 -7.48
C SER A 109 7.81 9.50 -6.81
N GLY A 110 7.79 9.56 -5.46
CA GLY A 110 7.00 10.57 -4.74
C GLY A 110 5.52 10.25 -4.68
N ILE A 111 5.16 9.00 -4.38
CA ILE A 111 3.77 8.55 -4.23
C ILE A 111 3.20 9.03 -2.89
N LEU A 112 1.99 9.54 -2.95
CA LEU A 112 1.18 9.95 -1.81
C LEU A 112 -0.08 9.08 -1.73
N LEU A 113 -0.53 8.77 -0.54
CA LEU A 113 -1.63 7.87 -0.26
C LEU A 113 -2.86 8.65 0.18
N THR A 114 -4.03 8.34 -0.39
CA THR A 114 -5.31 8.69 0.24
C THR A 114 -5.48 7.92 1.55
N GLU A 115 -6.42 8.32 2.42
CA GLU A 115 -6.75 7.59 3.65
C GLU A 115 -7.12 6.12 3.36
N ARG A 116 -7.88 5.89 2.30
CA ARG A 116 -8.26 4.54 1.85
C ARG A 116 -7.05 3.71 1.43
N ALA A 117 -6.10 4.31 0.71
CA ALA A 117 -4.87 3.62 0.32
C ALA A 117 -4.00 3.30 1.54
N GLU A 118 -3.89 4.22 2.51
CA GLU A 118 -3.18 3.99 3.76
C GLU A 118 -3.75 2.77 4.50
N ASP A 119 -5.07 2.66 4.65
CA ASP A 119 -5.70 1.53 5.31
C ASP A 119 -5.39 0.19 4.60
N VAL A 120 -5.47 0.17 3.26
CA VAL A 120 -5.08 -1.00 2.46
C VAL A 120 -3.62 -1.35 2.67
N PHE A 121 -2.72 -0.37 2.62
CA PHE A 121 -1.28 -0.58 2.83
C PHE A 121 -0.98 -1.15 4.20
N ARG A 122 -1.56 -0.57 5.26
CA ARG A 122 -1.37 -1.07 6.63
C ARG A 122 -1.82 -2.53 6.77
N ARG A 123 -2.98 -2.87 6.25
CA ARG A 123 -3.50 -4.26 6.29
C ARG A 123 -2.62 -5.22 5.51
N VAL A 124 -2.25 -4.88 4.28
CA VAL A 124 -1.47 -5.75 3.39
C VAL A 124 -0.03 -5.92 3.89
N PHE A 125 0.66 -4.79 4.13
CA PHE A 125 2.10 -4.84 4.41
C PHE A 125 2.45 -5.35 5.81
N VAL A 126 1.57 -5.21 6.81
CA VAL A 126 1.75 -5.89 8.10
C VAL A 126 1.85 -7.41 7.92
N HIS A 127 1.02 -7.99 7.05
CA HIS A 127 1.06 -9.43 6.78
C HIS A 127 2.27 -9.83 5.95
N LEU A 128 2.65 -9.07 4.92
CA LEU A 128 3.82 -9.37 4.10
C LEU A 128 5.11 -9.27 4.92
N LEU A 129 5.29 -8.19 5.70
CA LEU A 129 6.44 -8.01 6.58
C LEU A 129 6.53 -9.14 7.62
N ARG A 130 5.40 -9.51 8.23
CA ARG A 130 5.37 -10.62 9.17
C ARG A 130 5.74 -11.94 8.51
N ASN A 131 5.23 -12.23 7.31
CA ASN A 131 5.57 -13.45 6.57
C ASN A 131 7.07 -13.50 6.24
N SER A 132 7.66 -12.39 5.82
CA SER A 132 9.11 -12.32 5.61
C SER A 132 9.88 -12.59 6.90
N MET A 133 9.43 -12.05 8.03
CA MET A 133 10.07 -12.29 9.32
C MET A 133 9.87 -13.71 9.84
N ASP A 134 8.66 -14.25 9.79
CA ASP A 134 8.36 -15.57 10.35
C ASP A 134 8.97 -16.71 9.50
N HIS A 135 8.81 -16.60 8.17
CA HIS A 135 9.06 -17.73 7.26
C HIS A 135 10.10 -17.45 6.17
N GLY A 136 10.27 -16.21 5.75
CA GLY A 136 11.18 -15.81 4.67
C GLY A 136 12.64 -15.77 5.13
N LEU A 137 12.97 -14.79 5.96
CA LEU A 137 14.34 -14.53 6.40
C LEU A 137 14.84 -15.61 7.35
N GLU A 138 16.08 -16.05 7.12
CA GLU A 138 16.77 -17.00 7.99
C GLU A 138 17.48 -16.26 9.16
N THR A 139 17.86 -17.00 10.19
CA THR A 139 18.72 -16.47 11.28
C THR A 139 20.12 -16.13 10.76
N ALA A 140 20.85 -15.24 11.43
CA ALA A 140 22.20 -14.85 11.02
C ALA A 140 23.18 -16.03 10.83
N PRO A 141 23.19 -17.06 11.71
CA PRO A 141 24.02 -18.24 11.50
C PRO A 141 23.62 -19.06 10.27
N GLU A 142 22.31 -19.20 9.99
CA GLU A 142 21.82 -19.91 8.80
C GLU A 142 22.20 -19.17 7.51
N ARG A 143 22.04 -17.83 7.51
CA ARG A 143 22.42 -16.97 6.38
C ARG A 143 23.92 -17.05 6.10
N SER A 144 24.75 -16.95 7.13
CA SER A 144 26.20 -17.05 7.00
C SER A 144 26.66 -18.41 6.43
N LYS A 145 26.01 -19.51 6.84
CA LYS A 145 26.29 -20.85 6.27
C LYS A 145 25.96 -20.93 4.77
N LYS A 146 25.05 -20.11 4.29
CA LYS A 146 24.64 -20.03 2.87
C LYS A 146 25.40 -18.94 2.10
N GLY A 147 26.40 -18.31 2.71
CA GLY A 147 27.18 -17.23 2.08
C GLY A 147 26.41 -15.93 1.91
N LYS A 148 25.27 -15.75 2.61
CA LYS A 148 24.51 -14.52 2.65
C LYS A 148 25.02 -13.58 3.75
N GLU A 149 24.74 -12.28 3.60
CA GLU A 149 24.95 -11.32 4.70
C GLU A 149 24.11 -11.72 5.92
N PRO A 150 24.62 -11.53 7.17
CA PRO A 150 23.88 -11.86 8.38
C PRO A 150 22.52 -11.15 8.49
N VAL A 151 22.45 -9.92 8.01
CA VAL A 151 21.24 -9.09 7.98
C VAL A 151 20.44 -9.36 6.71
N GLY A 152 19.15 -9.66 6.85
CA GLY A 152 18.24 -9.85 5.73
C GLY A 152 17.80 -8.52 5.08
N HIS A 153 17.29 -8.58 3.87
CA HIS A 153 16.80 -7.43 3.12
C HIS A 153 15.35 -7.63 2.70
N ILE A 154 14.55 -6.59 2.88
CA ILE A 154 13.18 -6.49 2.37
C ILE A 154 13.12 -5.25 1.48
N ARG A 155 12.61 -5.40 0.27
CA ARG A 155 12.49 -4.29 -0.68
C ARG A 155 11.06 -4.15 -1.18
N VAL A 156 10.61 -2.90 -1.25
CA VAL A 156 9.36 -2.51 -1.90
C VAL A 156 9.67 -1.51 -3.00
N SER A 157 9.22 -1.78 -4.21
CA SER A 157 9.34 -0.85 -5.34
C SER A 157 7.96 -0.50 -5.84
N MET A 158 7.72 0.76 -6.17
CA MET A 158 6.44 1.25 -6.67
C MET A 158 6.65 2.05 -7.94
N GLN A 159 5.85 1.76 -8.95
CA GLN A 159 5.86 2.45 -10.23
C GLN A 159 4.44 2.65 -10.73
N ARG A 160 4.14 3.88 -11.14
CA ARG A 160 2.89 4.19 -11.83
C ARG A 160 3.01 3.78 -13.30
N ASP A 161 1.96 3.13 -13.81
CA ASP A 161 1.75 2.89 -15.23
C ASP A 161 0.30 3.23 -15.59
N GLY A 162 0.12 4.38 -16.23
CA GLY A 162 -1.20 4.93 -16.56
C GLY A 162 -2.09 5.10 -15.34
N GLU A 163 -3.21 4.37 -15.32
CA GLU A 163 -4.23 4.38 -14.25
C GLU A 163 -3.97 3.33 -13.16
N ARG A 164 -2.80 2.70 -13.17
CA ARG A 164 -2.43 1.67 -12.20
C ARG A 164 -1.14 2.03 -11.46
N LEU A 165 -1.06 1.61 -10.21
CA LEU A 165 0.16 1.59 -9.42
C LEU A 165 0.60 0.13 -9.28
N HIS A 166 1.78 -0.18 -9.78
CA HIS A 166 2.41 -1.49 -9.65
C HIS A 166 3.42 -1.46 -8.52
N LEU A 167 3.32 -2.45 -7.65
CA LEU A 167 4.23 -2.63 -6.53
C LEU A 167 4.88 -4.01 -6.63
N VAL A 168 6.16 -4.05 -6.31
CA VAL A 168 6.91 -5.29 -6.15
C VAL A 168 7.40 -5.35 -4.71
N TYR A 169 7.02 -6.41 -4.00
CA TYR A 169 7.52 -6.72 -2.66
C TYR A 169 8.39 -7.97 -2.75
N GLU A 170 9.61 -7.91 -2.24
CA GLU A 170 10.55 -9.03 -2.23
C GLU A 170 11.39 -9.06 -0.96
N ASP A 171 11.81 -10.27 -0.55
CA ASP A 171 12.84 -10.46 0.45
C ASP A 171 13.96 -11.38 -0.06
N ASP A 172 15.13 -11.29 0.55
CA ASP A 172 16.28 -12.12 0.21
C ASP A 172 16.39 -13.42 1.03
N GLY A 173 15.28 -13.81 1.67
CA GLY A 173 15.18 -14.99 2.49
C GLY A 173 15.31 -16.32 1.72
N ARG A 174 14.83 -17.39 2.33
CA ARG A 174 14.90 -18.75 1.76
C ARG A 174 14.01 -18.93 0.52
N GLY A 175 12.99 -18.09 0.37
CA GLY A 175 11.98 -18.21 -0.68
C GLY A 175 10.87 -19.22 -0.33
N LEU A 176 10.12 -19.65 -1.34
CA LEU A 176 8.93 -20.48 -1.22
C LEU A 176 9.25 -21.97 -1.49
N HIS A 177 8.90 -22.83 -0.56
CA HIS A 177 9.15 -24.28 -0.67
C HIS A 177 8.01 -24.96 -1.46
N ILE A 178 8.14 -25.07 -2.75
CA ILE A 178 7.10 -25.54 -3.68
C ILE A 178 6.68 -26.99 -3.39
N ALA A 179 7.63 -27.89 -3.10
CA ALA A 179 7.30 -29.28 -2.79
C ALA A 179 6.41 -29.38 -1.54
N ARG A 180 6.69 -28.59 -0.48
CA ARG A 180 5.86 -28.56 0.72
C ARG A 180 4.44 -28.03 0.44
N ILE A 181 4.32 -27.02 -0.43
CA ILE A 181 3.01 -26.49 -0.84
C ILE A 181 2.22 -27.56 -1.57
N ARG A 182 2.87 -28.31 -2.47
CA ARG A 182 2.25 -29.45 -3.16
C ARG A 182 1.74 -30.49 -2.16
N ASP A 183 2.57 -30.89 -1.20
CA ASP A 183 2.19 -31.90 -0.19
C ASP A 183 0.97 -31.45 0.63
N ILE A 184 0.95 -30.18 1.06
CA ILE A 184 -0.18 -29.61 1.80
C ILE A 184 -1.42 -29.52 0.89
N GLY A 185 -1.25 -29.11 -0.36
CA GLY A 185 -2.34 -29.03 -1.34
C GLY A 185 -3.00 -30.39 -1.61
N LEU A 186 -2.20 -31.45 -1.75
CA LEU A 186 -2.66 -32.84 -1.87
C LEU A 186 -3.39 -33.31 -0.60
N ALA A 187 -2.78 -33.10 0.56
CA ALA A 187 -3.37 -33.50 1.84
C ALA A 187 -4.71 -32.83 2.14
N ARG A 188 -4.94 -31.64 1.58
CA ARG A 188 -6.18 -30.88 1.74
C ARG A 188 -7.17 -31.04 0.58
N GLY A 189 -6.81 -31.80 -0.44
CA GLY A 189 -7.65 -32.01 -1.62
C GLY A 189 -7.80 -30.78 -2.52
N LEU A 190 -6.89 -29.79 -2.41
CA LEU A 190 -6.86 -28.59 -3.26
C LEU A 190 -6.31 -28.91 -4.65
N ILE A 191 -5.49 -29.94 -4.76
CA ILE A 191 -4.90 -30.45 -6.01
C ILE A 191 -4.97 -31.98 -6.04
N SER A 192 -4.84 -32.56 -7.24
CA SER A 192 -4.87 -34.01 -7.48
C SER A 192 -3.50 -34.53 -7.86
N GLU A 193 -3.18 -35.78 -7.48
CA GLU A 193 -1.93 -36.45 -7.86
C GLU A 193 -1.84 -36.70 -9.37
N ASP A 194 -2.96 -36.91 -10.03
CA ASP A 194 -3.05 -37.21 -11.47
C ASP A 194 -2.75 -36.00 -12.38
N VAL A 195 -2.60 -34.80 -11.80
CA VAL A 195 -2.37 -33.55 -12.54
C VAL A 195 -0.96 -33.06 -12.28
N ASN A 196 -0.24 -32.79 -13.38
CA ASN A 196 1.08 -32.18 -13.28
C ASN A 196 0.95 -30.65 -13.20
N TYR A 197 1.12 -30.10 -12.00
CA TYR A 197 1.09 -28.65 -11.75
C TYR A 197 2.46 -28.02 -11.95
N THR A 198 2.50 -26.85 -12.58
CA THR A 198 3.73 -26.04 -12.62
C THR A 198 4.05 -25.47 -11.24
N ALA A 199 5.32 -25.13 -11.00
CA ALA A 199 5.72 -24.47 -9.75
C ALA A 199 4.95 -23.17 -9.50
N ALA A 200 4.67 -22.39 -10.56
CA ALA A 200 3.87 -21.17 -10.47
C ALA A 200 2.42 -21.46 -10.04
N ALA A 201 1.79 -22.50 -10.60
CA ALA A 201 0.43 -22.88 -10.21
C ALA A 201 0.37 -23.34 -8.75
N LEU A 202 1.39 -24.08 -8.29
CA LEU A 202 1.49 -24.49 -6.88
C LEU A 202 1.72 -23.28 -5.96
N ALA A 203 2.54 -22.32 -6.37
CA ALA A 203 2.79 -21.11 -5.59
C ALA A 203 1.50 -20.31 -5.31
N GLU A 204 0.59 -20.22 -6.29
CA GLU A 204 -0.69 -19.52 -6.13
C GLU A 204 -1.59 -20.10 -5.03
N LEU A 205 -1.39 -21.36 -4.65
CA LEU A 205 -2.16 -21.99 -3.56
C LEU A 205 -1.96 -21.31 -2.20
N ILE A 206 -0.89 -20.53 -2.00
CA ILE A 206 -0.70 -19.80 -0.73
C ILE A 206 -1.82 -18.78 -0.45
N PHE A 207 -2.56 -18.40 -1.48
CA PHE A 207 -3.71 -17.51 -1.34
C PHE A 207 -5.04 -18.25 -1.11
N ASP A 208 -5.03 -19.58 -1.11
CA ASP A 208 -6.24 -20.34 -0.81
C ASP A 208 -6.49 -20.39 0.69
N SER A 209 -7.73 -20.09 1.07
CA SER A 209 -8.19 -20.17 2.44
C SER A 209 -8.04 -21.63 2.93
N GLY A 210 -7.16 -21.82 3.87
CA GLY A 210 -6.86 -23.15 4.39
C GLY A 210 -5.45 -23.65 4.12
N LEU A 211 -4.64 -23.01 3.27
CA LEU A 211 -3.22 -23.39 3.14
C LEU A 211 -2.34 -22.78 4.25
N SER A 212 -2.85 -21.86 5.07
CA SER A 212 -2.11 -21.30 6.19
C SER A 212 -1.51 -22.41 7.04
N THR A 213 -0.18 -22.44 7.09
CA THR A 213 0.62 -23.42 7.86
C THR A 213 0.62 -23.14 9.36
N ALA A 214 -0.08 -22.12 9.81
CA ALA A 214 -0.18 -21.76 11.22
C ALA A 214 -1.12 -22.71 11.95
N ASN A 215 -0.56 -23.84 12.42
CA ASN A 215 -1.20 -24.73 13.40
C ASN A 215 -1.26 -24.12 14.82
N GLN A 216 -0.90 -22.85 14.99
CA GLN A 216 -1.02 -22.13 16.26
C GLN A 216 -1.69 -20.79 16.01
N VAL A 217 -2.90 -20.69 16.52
CA VAL A 217 -3.55 -19.42 16.82
C VAL A 217 -2.65 -18.74 17.85
N SER A 218 -1.75 -17.87 17.43
CA SER A 218 -1.04 -16.99 18.35
C SER A 218 -2.05 -15.97 18.86
N ASP A 219 -2.28 -15.96 20.17
CA ASP A 219 -3.25 -15.13 20.92
C ASP A 219 -3.08 -13.59 20.75
N ILE A 220 -2.15 -13.12 19.91
CA ILE A 220 -1.85 -11.68 19.74
C ILE A 220 -2.58 -11.06 18.54
N SER A 221 -3.13 -11.87 17.62
CA SER A 221 -4.03 -11.37 16.57
C SER A 221 -5.18 -12.36 16.38
N GLY A 222 -6.25 -12.12 17.05
CA GLY A 222 -7.44 -12.94 17.25
C GLY A 222 -8.14 -13.59 16.03
N ARG A 223 -7.45 -13.80 14.93
CA ARG A 223 -7.75 -14.68 13.79
C ARG A 223 -6.45 -14.81 13.00
N GLY A 224 -5.97 -16.02 12.73
CA GLY A 224 -4.84 -16.25 11.83
C GLY A 224 -5.17 -15.74 10.41
N VAL A 225 -4.87 -14.48 10.16
CA VAL A 225 -5.12 -13.83 8.88
C VAL A 225 -4.00 -14.30 7.93
N GLY A 226 -4.38 -15.10 6.94
CA GLY A 226 -3.46 -15.67 5.95
C GLY A 226 -3.29 -14.77 4.71
N MET A 227 -2.61 -15.31 3.71
CA MET A 227 -2.43 -14.62 2.42
C MET A 227 -3.74 -14.47 1.62
N ASP A 228 -4.75 -15.30 1.92
CA ASP A 228 -6.12 -15.16 1.41
C ASP A 228 -6.74 -13.81 1.78
N ALA A 229 -6.55 -13.36 3.01
CA ALA A 229 -7.02 -12.04 3.44
C ALA A 229 -6.26 -10.89 2.75
N VAL A 230 -4.94 -11.04 2.54
CA VAL A 230 -4.18 -10.05 1.75
C VAL A 230 -4.77 -9.90 0.34
N ARG A 231 -5.07 -11.02 -0.33
CA ARG A 231 -5.73 -11.02 -1.65
C ARG A 231 -7.10 -10.34 -1.58
N SER A 232 -7.91 -10.65 -0.56
CA SER A 232 -9.22 -10.03 -0.37
C SER A 232 -9.12 -8.51 -0.18
N PHE A 233 -8.24 -8.02 0.69
CA PHE A 233 -8.06 -6.57 0.91
C PHE A 233 -7.69 -5.81 -0.38
N LEU A 234 -6.84 -6.40 -1.21
CA LEU A 234 -6.46 -5.82 -2.49
C LEU A 234 -7.60 -5.85 -3.50
N GLN A 235 -8.36 -6.96 -3.57
CA GLN A 235 -9.55 -7.08 -4.44
C GLN A 235 -10.64 -6.07 -4.05
N ASP A 236 -10.90 -5.86 -2.76
CA ASP A 236 -11.86 -4.88 -2.25
C ASP A 236 -11.45 -3.44 -2.60
N ALA A 237 -10.14 -3.21 -2.78
CA ALA A 237 -9.60 -1.95 -3.26
C ALA A 237 -9.55 -1.83 -4.80
N GLY A 238 -10.06 -2.82 -5.54
CA GLY A 238 -10.02 -2.86 -7.00
C GLY A 238 -8.66 -3.26 -7.58
N GLY A 239 -7.81 -3.86 -6.77
CA GLY A 239 -6.48 -4.33 -7.12
C GLY A 239 -6.32 -5.85 -7.12
N GLY A 240 -5.07 -6.30 -7.11
CA GLY A 240 -4.74 -7.71 -7.08
C GLY A 240 -3.33 -7.99 -6.59
N ILE A 241 -3.06 -9.26 -6.33
CA ILE A 241 -1.74 -9.76 -5.97
C ILE A 241 -1.49 -11.07 -6.70
N THR A 242 -0.28 -11.22 -7.25
CA THR A 242 0.21 -12.44 -7.88
C THR A 242 1.62 -12.74 -7.40
N ILE A 243 2.07 -13.98 -7.64
CA ILE A 243 3.41 -14.42 -7.31
C ILE A 243 4.25 -14.55 -8.57
N GLN A 244 5.44 -13.99 -8.53
CA GLN A 244 6.50 -14.28 -9.48
C GLN A 244 7.57 -15.12 -8.78
N LEU A 245 7.76 -16.36 -9.25
CA LEU A 245 8.88 -17.18 -8.83
C LEU A 245 10.12 -16.79 -9.62
N GLY A 246 11.24 -16.68 -8.91
CA GLY A 246 12.56 -16.51 -9.49
C GLY A 246 13.31 -17.83 -9.57
N GLU A 247 14.64 -17.76 -9.48
CA GLU A 247 15.51 -18.93 -9.52
C GLU A 247 15.33 -19.83 -8.29
N GLU A 248 15.55 -21.10 -8.48
CA GLU A 248 15.65 -22.07 -7.38
C GLU A 248 16.96 -21.80 -6.61
N LYS A 249 16.84 -21.36 -5.35
CA LYS A 249 17.98 -21.04 -4.49
C LYS A 249 18.58 -22.26 -3.83
N GLU A 250 17.73 -23.22 -3.47
CA GLU A 250 18.04 -24.50 -2.83
C GLU A 250 17.01 -25.52 -3.33
N PRO A 251 17.27 -26.84 -3.23
CA PRO A 251 16.34 -27.86 -3.69
C PRO A 251 14.91 -27.63 -3.16
N GLY A 252 13.99 -27.30 -4.06
CA GLY A 252 12.58 -27.03 -3.76
C GLY A 252 12.27 -25.62 -3.27
N PHE A 253 13.26 -24.74 -3.04
CA PHE A 253 13.06 -23.36 -2.61
C PHE A 253 13.29 -22.37 -3.75
N PHE A 254 12.27 -21.66 -4.13
CA PHE A 254 12.30 -20.66 -5.22
C PHE A 254 12.29 -19.25 -4.65
N ALA A 255 13.10 -18.36 -5.22
CA ALA A 255 12.98 -16.94 -4.95
C ALA A 255 11.55 -16.49 -5.23
N LEU A 256 11.05 -15.54 -4.43
CA LEU A 256 9.66 -15.12 -4.44
C LEU A 256 9.57 -13.60 -4.52
N ARG A 257 8.69 -13.10 -5.39
CA ARG A 257 8.23 -11.73 -5.42
C ARG A 257 6.71 -11.68 -5.42
N PHE A 258 6.16 -10.78 -4.64
CA PHE A 258 4.74 -10.43 -4.76
C PHE A 258 4.62 -9.25 -5.71
N LEU A 259 3.80 -9.42 -6.74
CA LEU A 259 3.42 -8.37 -7.67
C LEU A 259 2.02 -7.91 -7.29
N ILE A 260 1.91 -6.66 -6.85
CA ILE A 260 0.66 -6.04 -6.42
C ILE A 260 0.32 -4.96 -7.42
N ASP A 261 -0.95 -4.87 -7.80
CA ASP A 261 -1.46 -3.80 -8.62
C ASP A 261 -2.68 -3.15 -7.96
N LEU A 262 -2.76 -1.82 -8.01
CA LEU A 262 -3.84 -1.03 -7.43
C LEU A 262 -4.28 0.06 -8.40
N PRO A 263 -5.56 0.46 -8.41
CA PRO A 263 -6.02 1.60 -9.21
C PRO A 263 -5.39 2.89 -8.71
N PHE A 264 -4.85 3.71 -9.62
CA PHE A 264 -4.11 4.93 -9.24
C PHE A 264 -5.00 6.00 -8.59
N VAL A 265 -6.32 5.91 -8.70
CA VAL A 265 -7.27 6.79 -7.99
C VAL A 265 -7.09 6.79 -6.46
N LEU A 266 -6.43 5.77 -5.91
CA LEU A 266 -6.09 5.69 -4.48
C LEU A 266 -4.85 6.50 -4.10
N PHE A 267 -4.17 7.10 -5.05
CA PHE A 267 -2.85 7.70 -4.90
C PHE A 267 -2.79 9.06 -5.57
N GLU A 268 -1.78 9.85 -5.20
CA GLU A 268 -1.40 11.09 -5.86
C GLU A 268 0.13 11.10 -6.04
N GLU A 269 0.63 11.83 -7.01
CA GLU A 269 2.07 12.08 -7.14
C GLU A 269 2.42 13.39 -6.47
N ARG A 270 3.54 13.41 -5.74
CA ARG A 270 4.09 14.65 -5.19
C ARG A 270 4.41 15.58 -6.35
N LEU A 271 3.75 16.74 -6.38
CA LEU A 271 4.10 17.78 -7.36
C LEU A 271 5.58 18.12 -7.19
N PRO A 272 6.38 18.20 -8.27
CA PRO A 272 7.74 18.68 -8.19
C PRO A 272 7.70 20.07 -7.52
N ASN A 273 8.53 20.26 -6.48
CA ASN A 273 8.59 21.49 -5.70
C ASN A 273 8.51 22.70 -6.65
N GLY A 274 7.45 23.49 -6.52
CA GLY A 274 7.21 24.66 -7.31
C GLY A 274 8.36 25.68 -7.14
N GLY A 275 9.24 25.73 -8.11
CA GLY A 275 10.32 26.68 -8.11
C GLY A 275 11.36 26.36 -9.18
N GLN A 276 10.97 26.41 -10.41
CA GLN A 276 11.72 26.96 -11.56
C GLN A 276 11.10 26.41 -12.84
N ARG A 277 10.14 27.15 -13.38
CA ARG A 277 9.92 27.08 -14.82
C ARG A 277 11.22 27.59 -15.44
N ALA A 278 11.97 26.67 -16.07
CA ALA A 278 13.00 27.08 -17.02
C ALA A 278 12.30 27.91 -18.10
N ALA A 279 12.87 29.09 -18.34
CA ALA A 279 12.46 30.04 -19.34
C ALA A 279 12.60 29.48 -20.78
#